data_79e00f0883db612d40c85a2441c7eccc
#
_entry.id   79e00f0883db612d40c85a2441c7eccc
#
_cell.length_a   1.000
_cell.length_b   1.000
_cell.length_c   1.000
_cell.angle_alpha   90.00
_cell.angle_beta   90.00
_cell.angle_gamma   90.00
#
_symmetry.space_group_name_H-M   'P 1'
#
loop_
_entity.id
_entity.type
_entity.pdbx_description
1 polymer ?
#
loop_
_entity_poly.entity_id
_entity_poly.type
_entity_poly.pdbx_seq_one_letter_code
_entity_poly.pdbx_strand_id
1 'polypeptide(L)'
;MRSYPIHLAAAAFLLMLTACAMTGPKISSEDEKKLKEELAAESRAWQKKQQERIDEIASRLLEATDTQTVLRFVFAANVEQTGARVNLDAANAWTDGSAVWVTRGMMRFVKNDDELAAVIGHEIAHALRGHIRFQWAQNILGMAMVIPAGVFGGQIGSDAAARMVQLATAKFDRDREREADLYGLIWVYRAGFNVEEGKEVFRRIAVEMPGSTERGFLATHPTAPERFLALDKIAVALKAGQDPLKIFAPKPEAEPKNAKEDKSDDTTTGQGNVTRGPSPES
;
A
#
# COMPACT_ATOMS: atom_id res chain seq x y z
N MET A 1 -53.62 23.35 55.11
CA MET A 1 -52.83 22.60 54.10
C MET A 1 -53.61 22.66 52.81
N ARG A 2 -53.16 23.50 51.84
CA ARG A 2 -53.82 23.63 50.53
C ARG A 2 -53.11 22.72 49.56
N SER A 3 -53.81 21.69 49.09
CA SER A 3 -53.38 20.79 48.03
C SER A 3 -53.44 21.52 46.68
N TYR A 4 -52.29 21.74 46.03
CA TYR A 4 -52.22 22.24 44.65
C TYR A 4 -52.43 21.08 43.68
N PRO A 5 -53.19 21.25 42.63
CA PRO A 5 -53.50 20.16 41.70
C PRO A 5 -52.34 19.93 40.78
N ILE A 6 -51.68 18.78 40.93
CA ILE A 6 -50.60 18.26 40.09
C ILE A 6 -51.05 18.03 38.61
N HIS A 7 -52.33 18.06 38.35
CA HIS A 7 -52.90 17.74 37.02
C HIS A 7 -52.79 18.90 36.00
N LEU A 8 -52.53 20.14 36.42
CA LEU A 8 -52.33 21.26 35.46
C LEU A 8 -50.94 21.31 34.86
N ALA A 9 -49.92 20.81 35.56
CA ALA A 9 -48.55 20.78 35.07
C ALA A 9 -48.34 19.70 33.97
N ALA A 10 -49.03 18.56 34.09
CA ALA A 10 -48.91 17.47 33.11
C ALA A 10 -49.59 17.82 31.75
N ALA A 11 -50.70 18.59 31.78
CA ALA A 11 -51.38 19.04 30.56
C ALA A 11 -50.58 20.09 29.80
N ALA A 12 -49.86 20.97 30.50
CA ALA A 12 -48.98 21.99 29.88
C ALA A 12 -47.71 21.35 29.25
N PHE A 13 -47.17 20.28 29.83
CA PHE A 13 -46.03 19.58 29.29
C PHE A 13 -46.38 18.73 28.06
N LEU A 14 -47.59 18.17 27.99
CA LEU A 14 -48.06 17.41 26.83
C LEU A 14 -48.36 18.33 25.62
N LEU A 15 -48.74 19.58 25.84
CA LEU A 15 -48.96 20.58 24.78
C LEU A 15 -47.65 21.15 24.20
N MET A 16 -46.52 21.07 24.92
CA MET A 16 -45.23 21.51 24.38
C MET A 16 -44.55 20.45 23.49
N LEU A 17 -44.95 19.18 23.55
CA LEU A 17 -44.42 18.13 22.71
C LEU A 17 -45.02 18.10 21.28
N THR A 18 -46.09 18.84 21.03
CA THR A 18 -46.73 18.91 19.71
C THR A 18 -46.28 20.11 18.86
N ALA A 19 -45.42 20.99 19.37
CA ALA A 19 -45.10 22.27 18.72
C ALA A 19 -43.80 22.24 17.88
N CYS A 20 -43.17 21.09 17.66
CA CYS A 20 -42.01 20.95 16.74
C CYS A 20 -42.31 20.06 15.54
N ALA A 21 -43.51 20.02 15.04
CA ALA A 21 -43.74 19.58 13.67
C ALA A 21 -43.28 20.72 12.74
N MET A 22 -41.98 20.73 12.40
CA MET A 22 -41.51 21.56 11.29
C MET A 22 -42.21 21.07 10.03
N THR A 23 -43.24 21.83 9.62
CA THR A 23 -43.93 21.57 8.37
C THR A 23 -43.05 22.07 7.22
N GLY A 24 -42.05 21.24 6.85
CA GLY A 24 -41.36 21.44 5.59
C GLY A 24 -42.30 21.26 4.39
N PRO A 25 -41.86 21.61 3.19
CA PRO A 25 -42.66 21.40 1.98
C PRO A 25 -43.01 19.90 1.86
N LYS A 26 -44.25 19.61 1.51
CA LYS A 26 -44.69 18.22 1.25
C LYS A 26 -44.06 17.75 -0.05
N ILE A 27 -43.25 16.70 0.03
CA ILE A 27 -42.64 16.05 -1.12
C ILE A 27 -43.50 14.84 -1.51
N SER A 28 -43.85 14.71 -2.78
CA SER A 28 -44.58 13.55 -3.26
C SER A 28 -43.62 12.35 -3.36
N SER A 29 -44.13 11.13 -3.17
CA SER A 29 -43.35 9.92 -3.35
C SER A 29 -42.87 9.74 -4.79
N GLU A 30 -43.57 10.27 -5.75
CA GLU A 30 -43.25 10.30 -7.17
C GLU A 30 -42.01 11.17 -7.43
N ASP A 31 -41.99 12.40 -6.90
CA ASP A 31 -40.86 13.32 -7.03
C ASP A 31 -39.62 12.79 -6.34
N GLU A 32 -39.78 12.16 -5.17
CA GLU A 32 -38.66 11.51 -4.46
C GLU A 32 -38.06 10.34 -5.28
N LYS A 33 -38.91 9.51 -5.88
CA LYS A 33 -38.47 8.39 -6.74
C LYS A 33 -37.74 8.90 -7.97
N LYS A 34 -38.29 9.90 -8.66
CA LYS A 34 -37.67 10.51 -9.83
C LYS A 34 -36.29 11.10 -9.52
N LEU A 35 -36.22 11.87 -8.42
CA LEU A 35 -34.94 12.43 -7.99
C LEU A 35 -33.92 11.35 -7.64
N LYS A 36 -34.32 10.27 -6.98
CA LYS A 36 -33.41 9.11 -6.70
C LYS A 36 -32.88 8.48 -7.97
N GLU A 37 -33.70 8.32 -8.99
CA GLU A 37 -33.29 7.76 -10.29
C GLU A 37 -32.32 8.70 -11.02
N GLU A 38 -32.58 10.01 -11.01
CA GLU A 38 -31.69 11.04 -11.57
C GLU A 38 -30.33 11.04 -10.87
N LEU A 39 -30.31 11.10 -9.52
CA LEU A 39 -29.07 11.08 -8.75
C LEU A 39 -28.28 9.78 -8.93
N ALA A 40 -28.96 8.65 -9.07
CA ALA A 40 -28.32 7.37 -9.37
C ALA A 40 -27.68 7.34 -10.77
N ALA A 41 -28.34 7.97 -11.76
CA ALA A 41 -27.81 8.09 -13.11
C ALA A 41 -26.58 9.01 -13.16
N GLU A 42 -26.64 10.17 -12.49
CA GLU A 42 -25.50 11.08 -12.35
C GLU A 42 -24.32 10.43 -11.65
N SER A 43 -24.59 9.68 -10.57
CA SER A 43 -23.56 8.92 -9.85
C SER A 43 -22.86 7.90 -10.74
N ARG A 44 -23.63 7.12 -11.54
CA ARG A 44 -23.05 6.17 -12.50
C ARG A 44 -22.22 6.87 -13.57
N ALA A 45 -22.70 8.00 -14.11
CA ALA A 45 -21.96 8.76 -15.10
C ALA A 45 -20.65 9.32 -14.55
N TRP A 46 -20.67 9.82 -13.31
CA TRP A 46 -19.46 10.28 -12.63
C TRP A 46 -18.48 9.13 -12.40
N GLN A 47 -18.95 7.97 -11.89
CA GLN A 47 -18.11 6.79 -11.68
C GLN A 47 -17.45 6.31 -12.98
N LYS A 48 -18.22 6.25 -14.09
CA LYS A 48 -17.70 5.91 -15.40
C LYS A 48 -16.58 6.85 -15.83
N LYS A 49 -16.78 8.16 -15.66
CA LYS A 49 -15.75 9.17 -15.98
C LYS A 49 -14.48 9.00 -15.14
N GLN A 50 -14.60 8.63 -13.85
CA GLN A 50 -13.42 8.36 -13.02
C GLN A 50 -12.69 7.10 -13.49
N GLN A 51 -13.41 6.03 -13.85
CA GLN A 51 -12.81 4.82 -14.40
C GLN A 51 -12.07 5.12 -15.72
N GLU A 52 -12.70 5.82 -16.64
CA GLU A 52 -12.08 6.22 -17.92
C GLU A 52 -10.79 7.04 -17.71
N ARG A 53 -10.79 7.96 -16.76
CA ARG A 53 -9.60 8.75 -16.38
C ARG A 53 -8.47 7.87 -15.86
N ILE A 54 -8.80 6.89 -15.01
CA ILE A 54 -7.82 5.92 -14.47
C ILE A 54 -7.27 5.07 -15.62
N ASP A 55 -8.13 4.55 -16.50
CA ASP A 55 -7.74 3.68 -17.60
C ASP A 55 -6.81 4.39 -18.60
N GLU A 56 -7.09 5.65 -18.94
CA GLU A 56 -6.24 6.47 -19.81
C GLU A 56 -4.84 6.68 -19.23
N ILE A 57 -4.76 7.08 -17.96
CA ILE A 57 -3.47 7.28 -17.27
C ILE A 57 -2.72 5.96 -17.14
N ALA A 58 -3.41 4.91 -16.77
CA ALA A 58 -2.82 3.58 -16.59
C ALA A 58 -2.28 2.99 -17.87
N SER A 59 -2.98 3.17 -19.01
CA SER A 59 -2.50 2.75 -20.33
C SER A 59 -1.16 3.39 -20.65
N ARG A 60 -1.07 4.71 -20.53
CA ARG A 60 0.19 5.45 -20.77
C ARG A 60 1.32 5.01 -19.85
N LEU A 61 1.01 4.76 -18.55
CA LEU A 61 2.00 4.27 -17.59
C LEU A 61 2.47 2.85 -17.94
N LEU A 62 1.57 1.94 -18.30
CA LEU A 62 1.95 0.57 -18.71
C LEU A 62 2.81 0.56 -19.96
N GLU A 63 2.52 1.40 -20.96
CA GLU A 63 3.34 1.57 -22.16
C GLU A 63 4.76 2.07 -21.81
N ALA A 64 4.89 2.85 -20.74
CA ALA A 64 6.17 3.36 -20.27
C ALA A 64 6.97 2.32 -19.44
N THR A 65 6.35 1.19 -19.06
CA THR A 65 7.03 0.05 -18.46
C THR A 65 7.56 -0.87 -19.58
N ASP A 66 8.72 -1.45 -19.37
CA ASP A 66 9.27 -2.41 -20.35
C ASP A 66 8.67 -3.83 -20.15
N THR A 67 7.41 -3.93 -19.69
CA THR A 67 6.79 -5.22 -19.39
C THR A 67 5.48 -5.45 -20.15
N GLN A 68 5.16 -6.73 -20.40
CA GLN A 68 3.89 -7.14 -21.01
C GLN A 68 2.88 -7.65 -19.96
N THR A 69 3.06 -7.27 -18.70
CA THR A 69 2.17 -7.71 -17.62
C THR A 69 0.80 -7.05 -17.76
N VAL A 70 -0.23 -7.85 -17.67
CA VAL A 70 -1.62 -7.37 -17.66
C VAL A 70 -2.03 -7.06 -16.22
N LEU A 71 -2.27 -5.77 -15.93
CA LEU A 71 -2.85 -5.30 -14.69
C LEU A 71 -4.24 -4.74 -14.97
N ARG A 72 -5.17 -5.00 -14.07
CA ARG A 72 -6.47 -4.34 -14.07
C ARG A 72 -6.40 -3.05 -13.26
N PHE A 73 -7.16 -2.05 -13.65
CA PHE A 73 -7.28 -0.80 -12.92
C PHE A 73 -8.75 -0.60 -12.54
N VAL A 74 -9.01 -0.31 -11.27
CA VAL A 74 -10.36 -0.30 -10.75
C VAL A 74 -10.60 0.96 -9.93
N PHE A 75 -11.58 1.73 -10.34
CA PHE A 75 -12.17 2.74 -9.50
C PHE A 75 -13.02 2.07 -8.42
N ALA A 76 -12.55 2.08 -7.18
CA ALA A 76 -13.27 1.50 -6.04
C ALA A 76 -14.42 2.42 -5.60
N ALA A 77 -15.59 2.23 -6.22
CA ALA A 77 -16.79 3.04 -5.98
C ALA A 77 -17.61 2.54 -4.78
N ASN A 78 -17.63 1.23 -4.53
CA ASN A 78 -18.38 0.59 -3.46
C ASN A 78 -17.59 -0.57 -2.80
N VAL A 79 -18.01 -0.95 -1.59
CA VAL A 79 -17.29 -1.93 -0.76
C VAL A 79 -17.41 -3.35 -1.33
N GLU A 80 -18.49 -3.66 -2.04
CA GLU A 80 -18.70 -4.97 -2.64
C GLU A 80 -17.63 -5.29 -3.69
N GLN A 81 -17.12 -4.27 -4.40
CA GLN A 81 -16.07 -4.44 -5.39
C GLN A 81 -14.73 -4.86 -4.76
N THR A 82 -14.45 -4.41 -3.53
CA THR A 82 -13.11 -4.59 -2.91
C THR A 82 -13.00 -5.91 -2.15
N GLY A 83 -14.10 -6.56 -1.83
CA GLY A 83 -14.13 -7.76 -1.00
C GLY A 83 -13.62 -7.57 0.43
N ALA A 84 -13.31 -6.33 0.81
CA ALA A 84 -12.74 -5.97 2.11
C ALA A 84 -13.43 -4.72 2.66
N ARG A 85 -13.39 -4.53 3.99
CA ARG A 85 -13.89 -3.32 4.65
C ARG A 85 -12.87 -2.18 4.49
N VAL A 86 -12.90 -1.53 3.34
CA VAL A 86 -12.04 -0.38 3.02
C VAL A 86 -12.84 0.90 3.18
N ASN A 87 -12.24 1.94 3.77
CA ASN A 87 -12.83 3.27 3.77
C ASN A 87 -12.62 3.92 2.40
N LEU A 88 -13.63 3.87 1.55
CA LEU A 88 -13.57 4.40 0.18
C LEU A 88 -13.55 5.94 0.12
N ASP A 89 -13.90 6.63 1.19
CA ASP A 89 -13.84 8.10 1.28
C ASP A 89 -12.48 8.60 1.78
N ALA A 90 -11.63 7.71 2.32
CA ALA A 90 -10.23 8.03 2.56
C ALA A 90 -9.46 8.09 1.24
N ALA A 91 -8.53 9.04 1.10
CA ALA A 91 -7.59 9.04 -0.02
C ALA A 91 -6.68 7.82 0.09
N ASN A 92 -6.94 6.82 -0.75
CA ASN A 92 -6.18 5.58 -0.77
C ASN A 92 -6.10 4.98 -2.18
N ALA A 93 -4.99 4.28 -2.43
CA ALA A 93 -4.80 3.37 -3.54
C ALA A 93 -3.99 2.18 -3.05
N TRP A 94 -4.13 1.03 -3.69
CA TRP A 94 -3.34 -0.15 -3.38
C TRP A 94 -3.33 -1.12 -4.55
N THR A 95 -2.39 -2.05 -4.54
CA THR A 95 -2.39 -3.18 -5.46
C THR A 95 -2.46 -4.51 -4.71
N ASP A 96 -3.13 -5.49 -5.30
CA ASP A 96 -3.13 -6.90 -4.88
C ASP A 96 -2.17 -7.75 -5.74
N GLY A 97 -1.41 -7.12 -6.64
CA GLY A 97 -0.51 -7.76 -7.59
C GLY A 97 -1.17 -8.14 -8.92
N SER A 98 -2.50 -8.15 -9.02
CA SER A 98 -3.28 -8.40 -10.23
C SER A 98 -4.11 -7.19 -10.67
N ALA A 99 -4.41 -6.32 -9.74
CA ALA A 99 -5.15 -5.09 -9.97
C ALA A 99 -4.57 -3.94 -9.13
N VAL A 100 -4.73 -2.73 -9.65
CA VAL A 100 -4.53 -1.46 -8.94
C VAL A 100 -5.90 -0.87 -8.65
N TRP A 101 -6.14 -0.55 -7.40
CA TRP A 101 -7.39 -0.02 -6.88
C TRP A 101 -7.21 1.43 -6.47
N VAL A 102 -8.13 2.30 -6.88
CA VAL A 102 -8.10 3.73 -6.53
C VAL A 102 -9.44 4.11 -5.92
N THR A 103 -9.43 4.63 -4.69
CA THR A 103 -10.66 5.01 -3.99
C THR A 103 -11.26 6.31 -4.52
N ARG A 104 -12.56 6.50 -4.30
CA ARG A 104 -13.20 7.78 -4.58
C ARG A 104 -12.63 8.94 -3.74
N GLY A 105 -12.12 8.65 -2.54
CA GLY A 105 -11.39 9.62 -1.72
C GLY A 105 -10.11 10.09 -2.39
N MET A 106 -9.32 9.18 -2.98
CA MET A 106 -8.13 9.54 -3.76
C MET A 106 -8.50 10.35 -5.01
N MET A 107 -9.53 9.93 -5.77
CA MET A 107 -9.97 10.65 -6.96
C MET A 107 -10.46 12.08 -6.67
N ARG A 108 -10.95 12.35 -5.46
CA ARG A 108 -11.32 13.70 -5.00
C ARG A 108 -10.14 14.49 -4.46
N PHE A 109 -9.13 13.80 -3.95
CA PHE A 109 -7.95 14.40 -3.32
C PHE A 109 -6.95 14.92 -4.36
N VAL A 110 -6.67 14.14 -5.41
CA VAL A 110 -5.72 14.51 -6.46
C VAL A 110 -6.19 15.75 -7.23
N LYS A 111 -5.29 16.70 -7.46
CA LYS A 111 -5.59 17.97 -8.13
C LYS A 111 -5.62 17.87 -9.65
N ASN A 112 -4.78 16.99 -10.19
CA ASN A 112 -4.57 16.84 -11.64
C ASN A 112 -4.20 15.39 -12.00
N ASP A 113 -3.96 15.15 -13.28
CA ASP A 113 -3.59 13.84 -13.79
C ASP A 113 -2.16 13.46 -13.47
N ASP A 114 -1.27 14.43 -13.26
CA ASP A 114 0.12 14.17 -12.86
C ASP A 114 0.19 13.57 -11.46
N GLU A 115 -0.59 14.12 -10.49
CA GLU A 115 -0.71 13.55 -9.15
C GLU A 115 -1.32 12.14 -9.17
N LEU A 116 -2.37 11.93 -9.98
CA LEU A 116 -2.98 10.61 -10.12
C LEU A 116 -2.03 9.62 -10.77
N ALA A 117 -1.29 10.04 -11.79
CA ALA A 117 -0.27 9.22 -12.44
C ALA A 117 0.85 8.81 -11.47
N ALA A 118 1.28 9.71 -10.58
CA ALA A 118 2.27 9.38 -9.56
C ALA A 118 1.78 8.30 -8.58
N VAL A 119 0.51 8.39 -8.14
CA VAL A 119 -0.10 7.36 -7.29
C VAL A 119 -0.22 6.03 -8.02
N ILE A 120 -0.77 6.02 -9.24
CA ILE A 120 -0.94 4.80 -10.04
C ILE A 120 0.42 4.20 -10.40
N GLY A 121 1.40 5.01 -10.78
CA GLY A 121 2.77 4.57 -11.09
C GLY A 121 3.45 3.89 -9.92
N HIS A 122 3.26 4.41 -8.70
CA HIS A 122 3.74 3.81 -7.47
C HIS A 122 3.11 2.43 -7.22
N GLU A 123 1.80 2.28 -7.43
CA GLU A 123 1.10 1.00 -7.29
C GLU A 123 1.50 -0.02 -8.37
N ILE A 124 1.68 0.44 -9.62
CA ILE A 124 2.23 -0.39 -10.70
C ILE A 124 3.62 -0.90 -10.30
N ALA A 125 4.46 -0.05 -9.69
CA ALA A 125 5.78 -0.47 -9.24
C ALA A 125 5.69 -1.57 -8.16
N HIS A 126 4.82 -1.44 -7.18
CA HIS A 126 4.58 -2.51 -6.21
C HIS A 126 4.15 -3.82 -6.85
N ALA A 127 3.25 -3.77 -7.83
CA ALA A 127 2.79 -4.96 -8.55
C ALA A 127 3.91 -5.62 -9.37
N LEU A 128 4.60 -4.84 -10.22
CA LEU A 128 5.61 -5.35 -11.16
C LEU A 128 6.91 -5.75 -10.48
N ARG A 129 7.30 -5.09 -9.38
CA ARG A 129 8.50 -5.44 -8.59
C ARG A 129 8.27 -6.60 -7.62
N GLY A 130 7.04 -7.15 -7.59
CA GLY A 130 6.72 -8.33 -6.79
C GLY A 130 6.62 -8.09 -5.28
N HIS A 131 6.44 -6.84 -4.85
CA HIS A 131 6.41 -6.46 -3.44
C HIS A 131 5.29 -7.17 -2.68
N ILE A 132 4.15 -7.40 -3.33
CA ILE A 132 3.00 -8.11 -2.74
C ILE A 132 3.32 -9.58 -2.47
N ARG A 133 3.97 -10.25 -3.42
CA ARG A 133 4.38 -11.66 -3.26
C ARG A 133 5.39 -11.83 -2.13
N PHE A 134 6.31 -10.88 -2.01
CA PHE A 134 7.31 -10.88 -0.95
C PHE A 134 6.66 -10.65 0.43
N GLN A 135 5.70 -9.74 0.54
CA GLN A 135 4.94 -9.50 1.77
C GLN A 135 4.17 -10.75 2.23
N TRP A 136 3.55 -11.48 1.32
CA TRP A 136 2.93 -12.77 1.62
C TRP A 136 3.92 -13.78 2.16
N ALA A 137 5.10 -13.91 1.53
CA ALA A 137 6.16 -14.80 1.98
C ALA A 137 6.68 -14.44 3.37
N GLN A 138 6.87 -13.15 3.65
CA GLN A 138 7.27 -12.67 4.98
C GLN A 138 6.21 -12.94 6.05
N ASN A 139 4.93 -12.75 5.74
CA ASN A 139 3.86 -13.02 6.69
C ASN A 139 3.81 -14.52 7.06
N ILE A 140 3.98 -15.42 6.07
CA ILE A 140 4.05 -16.86 6.32
C ILE A 140 5.27 -17.21 7.17
N LEU A 141 6.44 -16.68 6.83
CA LEU A 141 7.67 -16.92 7.59
C LEU A 141 7.58 -16.36 9.01
N GLY A 142 7.00 -15.16 9.17
CA GLY A 142 6.77 -14.54 10.47
C GLY A 142 5.87 -15.40 11.36
N MET A 143 4.76 -15.93 10.83
CA MET A 143 3.90 -16.84 11.56
C MET A 143 4.63 -18.14 11.93
N ALA A 144 5.44 -18.69 11.02
CA ALA A 144 6.23 -19.89 11.27
C ALA A 144 7.28 -19.70 12.38
N MET A 145 7.72 -18.47 12.65
CA MET A 145 8.64 -18.15 13.75
C MET A 145 7.91 -17.85 15.07
N VAL A 146 6.81 -17.12 15.02
CA VAL A 146 6.08 -16.68 16.22
C VAL A 146 5.34 -17.83 16.90
N ILE A 147 4.73 -18.73 16.13
CA ILE A 147 3.96 -19.86 16.68
C ILE A 147 4.85 -20.80 17.51
N PRO A 148 5.97 -21.32 17.02
CA PRO A 148 6.86 -22.17 17.82
C PRO A 148 7.44 -21.43 19.05
N ALA A 149 7.81 -20.15 18.88
CA ALA A 149 8.33 -19.35 19.99
C ALA A 149 7.29 -19.19 21.11
N GLY A 150 6.01 -19.06 20.79
CA GLY A 150 4.90 -19.05 21.76
C GLY A 150 4.69 -20.41 22.45
N VAL A 151 4.86 -21.51 21.71
CA VAL A 151 4.71 -22.88 22.26
C VAL A 151 5.82 -23.20 23.26
N PHE A 152 7.08 -22.87 22.95
CA PHE A 152 8.24 -23.22 23.78
C PHE A 152 8.63 -22.14 24.78
N GLY A 153 8.39 -20.87 24.46
CA GLY A 153 8.77 -19.70 25.29
C GLY A 153 7.60 -18.96 25.94
N GLY A 154 6.36 -19.43 25.77
CA GLY A 154 5.17 -18.77 26.26
C GLY A 154 5.00 -17.36 25.70
N GLN A 155 4.30 -16.48 26.44
CA GLN A 155 4.02 -15.11 26.00
C GLN A 155 5.29 -14.30 25.72
N ILE A 156 6.32 -14.44 26.57
CA ILE A 156 7.59 -13.71 26.40
C ILE A 156 8.29 -14.14 25.10
N GLY A 157 8.29 -15.44 24.78
CA GLY A 157 8.89 -15.97 23.57
C GLY A 157 8.16 -15.49 22.31
N SER A 158 6.83 -15.49 22.33
CA SER A 158 6.02 -15.00 21.20
C SER A 158 6.21 -13.50 20.99
N ASP A 159 6.23 -12.69 22.05
CA ASP A 159 6.39 -11.24 21.97
C ASP A 159 7.79 -10.85 21.43
N ALA A 160 8.84 -11.55 21.88
CA ALA A 160 10.19 -11.34 21.38
C ALA A 160 10.31 -11.68 19.90
N ALA A 161 9.78 -12.83 19.47
CA ALA A 161 9.77 -13.23 18.08
C ALA A 161 8.96 -12.27 17.20
N ALA A 162 7.77 -11.84 17.66
CA ALA A 162 6.95 -10.86 16.97
C ALA A 162 7.66 -9.52 16.77
N ARG A 163 8.39 -9.03 17.79
CA ARG A 163 9.18 -7.79 17.68
C ARG A 163 10.33 -7.93 16.69
N MET A 164 11.03 -9.06 16.67
CA MET A 164 12.10 -9.30 15.70
C MET A 164 11.56 -9.33 14.26
N VAL A 165 10.43 -10.02 14.03
CA VAL A 165 9.75 -10.03 12.73
C VAL A 165 9.34 -8.62 12.34
N GLN A 166 8.75 -7.84 13.25
CA GLN A 166 8.32 -6.47 12.99
C GLN A 166 9.51 -5.56 12.61
N LEU A 167 10.64 -5.65 13.29
CA LEU A 167 11.83 -4.86 12.98
C LEU A 167 12.44 -5.23 11.63
N ALA A 168 12.49 -6.53 11.32
CA ALA A 168 12.99 -7.01 10.02
C ALA A 168 12.08 -6.55 8.88
N THR A 169 10.77 -6.73 9.01
CA THR A 169 9.80 -6.33 7.98
C THR A 169 9.78 -4.82 7.76
N ALA A 170 9.88 -4.00 8.81
CA ALA A 170 9.89 -2.55 8.71
C ALA A 170 11.06 -1.99 7.87
N LYS A 171 12.22 -2.64 7.88
CA LYS A 171 13.35 -2.26 7.03
C LYS A 171 13.05 -2.59 5.56
N PHE A 172 12.57 -3.79 5.29
CA PHE A 172 12.22 -4.21 3.93
C PHE A 172 11.06 -3.40 3.35
N ASP A 173 10.11 -2.97 4.19
CA ASP A 173 9.02 -2.09 3.75
C ASP A 173 9.55 -0.74 3.26
N ARG A 174 10.49 -0.13 3.96
CA ARG A 174 11.10 1.13 3.52
C ARG A 174 11.88 0.98 2.20
N ASP A 175 12.58 -0.12 2.01
CA ASP A 175 13.34 -0.34 0.78
C ASP A 175 12.41 -0.57 -0.42
N ARG A 176 11.29 -1.27 -0.22
CA ARG A 176 10.24 -1.44 -1.23
C ARG A 176 9.53 -0.14 -1.58
N GLU A 177 9.26 0.70 -0.59
CA GLU A 177 8.70 2.03 -0.83
C GLU A 177 9.64 2.89 -1.67
N ARG A 178 10.95 2.90 -1.38
CA ARG A 178 11.94 3.60 -2.18
C ARG A 178 12.06 3.06 -3.60
N GLU A 179 11.97 1.74 -3.74
CA GLU A 179 11.97 1.11 -5.06
C GLU A 179 10.70 1.47 -5.85
N ALA A 180 9.53 1.46 -5.20
CA ALA A 180 8.28 1.85 -5.82
C ALA A 180 8.27 3.34 -6.22
N ASP A 181 8.79 4.21 -5.37
CA ASP A 181 8.99 5.63 -5.68
C ASP A 181 9.89 5.83 -6.91
N LEU A 182 11.01 5.10 -6.96
CA LEU A 182 11.98 5.21 -8.05
C LEU A 182 11.38 4.77 -9.39
N TYR A 183 10.86 3.55 -9.46
CA TYR A 183 10.30 3.02 -10.70
C TYR A 183 9.02 3.75 -11.09
N GLY A 184 8.15 4.03 -10.14
CA GLY A 184 6.90 4.76 -10.36
C GLY A 184 7.16 6.12 -11.00
N LEU A 185 8.09 6.92 -10.46
CA LEU A 185 8.37 8.25 -10.97
C LEU A 185 9.08 8.21 -12.35
N ILE A 186 9.93 7.20 -12.60
CA ILE A 186 10.52 6.97 -13.93
C ILE A 186 9.42 6.72 -14.97
N TRP A 187 8.44 5.87 -14.68
CA TRP A 187 7.36 5.58 -15.60
C TRP A 187 6.42 6.77 -15.80
N VAL A 188 6.14 7.53 -14.74
CA VAL A 188 5.42 8.81 -14.83
C VAL A 188 6.09 9.77 -15.81
N TYR A 189 7.42 9.94 -15.71
CA TYR A 189 8.19 10.77 -16.61
C TYR A 189 8.17 10.25 -18.07
N ARG A 190 8.41 8.95 -18.26
CA ARG A 190 8.40 8.31 -19.60
C ARG A 190 7.02 8.36 -20.25
N ALA A 191 5.95 8.29 -19.47
CA ALA A 191 4.57 8.45 -19.92
C ALA A 191 4.20 9.90 -20.26
N GLY A 192 5.13 10.87 -20.06
CA GLY A 192 4.94 12.27 -20.42
C GLY A 192 4.14 13.08 -19.39
N PHE A 193 4.04 12.61 -18.15
CA PHE A 193 3.47 13.38 -17.04
C PHE A 193 4.53 14.25 -16.37
N ASN A 194 4.07 15.30 -15.71
CA ASN A 194 4.95 16.22 -14.96
C ASN A 194 5.32 15.62 -13.59
N VAL A 195 6.55 15.16 -13.44
CA VAL A 195 7.04 14.53 -12.21
C VAL A 195 7.12 15.49 -11.02
N GLU A 196 7.29 16.80 -11.26
CA GLU A 196 7.31 17.80 -10.19
C GLU A 196 5.93 17.98 -9.57
N GLU A 197 4.89 18.03 -10.40
CA GLU A 197 3.50 18.06 -9.93
C GLU A 197 3.11 16.72 -9.30
N GLY A 198 3.47 15.62 -9.99
CA GLY A 198 3.09 14.27 -9.56
C GLY A 198 3.60 13.93 -8.16
N LYS A 199 4.88 14.18 -7.85
CA LYS A 199 5.47 13.84 -6.54
C LYS A 199 4.82 14.57 -5.36
N GLU A 200 4.24 15.76 -5.60
CA GLU A 200 3.63 16.57 -4.54
C GLU A 200 2.42 15.90 -3.88
N VAL A 201 1.75 14.97 -4.55
CA VAL A 201 0.64 14.23 -3.94
C VAL A 201 1.05 13.53 -2.66
N PHE A 202 2.22 12.91 -2.61
CA PHE A 202 2.70 12.18 -1.43
C PHE A 202 2.95 13.12 -0.24
N ARG A 203 3.52 14.30 -0.50
CA ARG A 203 3.74 15.32 0.51
C ARG A 203 2.40 15.88 1.01
N ARG A 204 1.47 16.14 0.10
CA ARG A 204 0.14 16.63 0.44
C ARG A 204 -0.65 15.64 1.28
N ILE A 205 -0.59 14.34 0.98
CA ILE A 205 -1.22 13.31 1.82
C ILE A 205 -0.68 13.38 3.24
N ALA A 206 0.64 13.52 3.42
CA ALA A 206 1.26 13.60 4.73
C ALA A 206 0.86 14.87 5.51
N VAL A 207 0.68 15.99 4.83
CA VAL A 207 0.36 17.30 5.44
C VAL A 207 -1.14 17.48 5.67
N GLU A 208 -1.95 17.19 4.65
CA GLU A 208 -3.38 17.51 4.65
C GLU A 208 -4.23 16.38 5.28
N MET A 209 -3.67 15.17 5.37
CA MET A 209 -4.37 13.98 5.87
C MET A 209 -3.57 13.23 6.94
N PRO A 210 -3.17 13.88 8.05
CA PRO A 210 -2.32 13.25 9.07
C PRO A 210 -2.98 12.01 9.72
N GLY A 211 -4.31 11.92 9.75
CA GLY A 211 -5.05 10.74 10.21
C GLY A 211 -5.06 9.56 9.23
N SER A 212 -4.51 9.71 8.02
CA SER A 212 -4.45 8.64 7.01
C SER A 212 -3.44 7.54 7.37
N THR A 213 -2.61 7.75 8.40
CA THR A 213 -1.68 6.73 8.94
C THR A 213 -2.40 5.50 9.49
N GLU A 214 -3.67 5.61 9.86
CA GLU A 214 -4.45 4.48 10.38
C GLU A 214 -5.35 3.81 9.33
N ARG A 215 -5.84 4.56 8.34
CA ARG A 215 -6.89 4.06 7.42
C ARG A 215 -6.78 4.54 5.97
N GLY A 216 -5.75 5.28 5.60
CA GLY A 216 -5.56 5.83 4.26
C GLY A 216 -4.29 5.31 3.60
N PHE A 217 -3.83 6.03 2.59
CA PHE A 217 -2.62 5.70 1.82
C PHE A 217 -1.39 5.52 2.71
N LEU A 218 -1.21 6.36 3.74
CA LEU A 218 -0.08 6.27 4.65
C LEU A 218 -0.11 5.05 5.59
N ALA A 219 -1.26 4.39 5.75
CA ALA A 219 -1.36 3.15 6.53
C ALA A 219 -0.69 1.98 5.82
N THR A 220 -0.75 1.96 4.49
CA THR A 220 -0.13 0.94 3.63
C THR A 220 1.24 1.35 3.10
N HIS A 221 1.50 2.66 3.01
CA HIS A 221 2.72 3.26 2.48
C HIS A 221 3.32 4.25 3.49
N PRO A 222 4.02 3.77 4.53
CA PRO A 222 4.57 4.63 5.56
C PRO A 222 5.51 5.68 4.98
N THR A 223 5.28 6.95 5.31
CA THR A 223 6.14 8.04 4.88
C THR A 223 7.25 8.30 5.89
N ALA A 224 8.46 8.44 5.38
CA ALA A 224 9.56 9.01 6.11
C ALA A 224 10.03 10.29 5.37
N PRO A 225 10.51 11.33 6.06
CA PRO A 225 11.01 12.54 5.41
C PRO A 225 12.03 12.27 4.31
N GLU A 226 12.80 11.20 4.45
CA GLU A 226 13.77 10.76 3.45
C GLU A 226 13.15 10.37 2.11
N ARG A 227 11.89 9.86 2.08
CA ARG A 227 11.18 9.55 0.83
C ARG A 227 10.93 10.81 0.01
N PHE A 228 10.48 11.88 0.64
CA PHE A 228 10.26 13.16 -0.07
C PHE A 228 11.55 13.71 -0.67
N LEU A 229 12.65 13.65 0.09
CA LEU A 229 13.97 14.04 -0.42
C LEU A 229 14.46 13.13 -1.55
N ALA A 230 14.13 11.84 -1.51
CA ALA A 230 14.47 10.92 -2.58
C ALA A 230 13.66 11.21 -3.86
N LEU A 231 12.34 11.44 -3.73
CA LEU A 231 11.47 11.85 -4.83
C LEU A 231 11.97 13.13 -5.51
N ASP A 232 12.40 14.14 -4.73
CA ASP A 232 13.00 15.37 -5.26
C ASP A 232 14.26 15.09 -6.07
N LYS A 233 15.16 14.25 -5.57
CA LYS A 233 16.40 13.89 -6.29
C LYS A 233 16.10 13.11 -7.58
N ILE A 234 15.12 12.21 -7.56
CA ILE A 234 14.70 11.44 -8.74
C ILE A 234 14.12 12.40 -9.79
N ALA A 235 13.23 13.31 -9.39
CA ALA A 235 12.62 14.28 -10.29
C ALA A 235 13.68 15.20 -10.93
N VAL A 236 14.64 15.69 -10.14
CA VAL A 236 15.77 16.51 -10.64
C VAL A 236 16.61 15.73 -11.65
N ALA A 237 16.96 14.48 -11.37
CA ALA A 237 17.74 13.63 -12.28
C ALA A 237 17.00 13.39 -13.60
N LEU A 238 15.69 13.07 -13.55
CA LEU A 238 14.86 12.87 -14.73
C LEU A 238 14.81 14.13 -15.62
N LYS A 239 14.59 15.30 -15.03
CA LYS A 239 14.55 16.57 -15.76
C LYS A 239 15.91 16.94 -16.36
N ALA A 240 17.00 16.53 -15.73
CA ALA A 240 18.37 16.71 -16.27
C ALA A 240 18.71 15.67 -17.36
N GLY A 241 17.80 14.80 -17.75
CA GLY A 241 18.04 13.73 -18.74
C GLY A 241 18.98 12.65 -18.23
N GLN A 242 19.16 12.55 -16.92
CA GLN A 242 19.97 11.49 -16.29
C GLN A 242 19.13 10.26 -16.07
N ASP A 243 19.77 9.10 -16.03
CA ASP A 243 19.10 7.82 -15.72
C ASP A 243 19.11 7.58 -14.20
N PRO A 244 17.96 7.73 -13.50
CA PRO A 244 17.93 7.55 -12.06
C PRO A 244 18.29 6.11 -11.63
N LEU A 245 18.08 5.10 -12.48
CA LEU A 245 18.45 3.72 -12.15
C LEU A 245 19.98 3.56 -12.03
N LYS A 246 20.75 4.28 -12.85
CA LYS A 246 22.22 4.27 -12.72
C LYS A 246 22.72 5.00 -11.48
N ILE A 247 21.93 5.95 -10.98
CA ILE A 247 22.33 6.79 -9.84
C ILE A 247 21.86 6.20 -8.51
N PHE A 248 20.62 5.69 -8.46
CA PHE A 248 19.92 5.37 -7.22
C PHE A 248 19.58 3.88 -7.04
N ALA A 249 19.63 3.06 -8.11
CA ALA A 249 19.41 1.63 -7.95
C ALA A 249 20.47 1.01 -7.02
N PRO A 250 20.12 0.06 -6.17
CA PRO A 250 21.11 -0.65 -5.36
C PRO A 250 22.12 -1.30 -6.28
N LYS A 251 23.40 -1.07 -6.01
CA LYS A 251 24.47 -1.82 -6.70
C LYS A 251 24.26 -3.29 -6.39
N PRO A 252 24.38 -4.20 -7.38
CA PRO A 252 24.37 -5.62 -7.10
C PRO A 252 25.42 -5.89 -6.00
N GLU A 253 25.00 -6.60 -4.95
CA GLU A 253 25.96 -7.05 -3.93
C GLU A 253 27.09 -7.80 -4.65
N ALA A 254 28.32 -7.37 -4.41
CA ALA A 254 29.48 -8.07 -4.94
C ALA A 254 29.36 -9.53 -4.50
N GLU A 255 29.40 -10.48 -5.44
CA GLU A 255 29.41 -11.90 -5.13
C GLU A 255 30.42 -12.15 -4.00
N PRO A 256 30.08 -12.96 -3.00
CA PRO A 256 30.98 -13.26 -1.91
C PRO A 256 32.28 -13.82 -2.56
N LYS A 257 33.38 -13.10 -2.39
CA LYS A 257 34.69 -13.58 -2.85
C LYS A 257 34.85 -14.94 -2.25
N ASN A 258 34.84 -15.96 -3.10
CA ASN A 258 35.08 -17.36 -2.74
C ASN A 258 36.23 -17.40 -1.73
N ALA A 259 35.96 -17.93 -0.54
CA ALA A 259 37.01 -18.29 0.41
C ALA A 259 38.01 -19.14 -0.35
N LYS A 260 39.22 -18.62 -0.52
CA LYS A 260 40.31 -19.38 -1.07
C LYS A 260 40.38 -20.65 -0.25
N GLU A 261 40.26 -21.79 -0.89
CA GLU A 261 40.68 -23.08 -0.37
C GLU A 261 42.13 -22.93 0.13
N ASP A 262 42.27 -22.90 1.43
CA ASP A 262 43.57 -23.06 2.12
C ASP A 262 43.96 -24.52 1.98
N LYS A 263 44.62 -24.87 0.87
CA LYS A 263 45.34 -26.11 0.73
C LYS A 263 46.62 -25.95 1.55
N SER A 264 46.55 -26.30 2.83
CA SER A 264 47.72 -26.58 3.63
C SER A 264 48.39 -27.83 3.08
N ASP A 265 49.52 -27.60 2.45
CA ASP A 265 50.52 -28.55 2.03
C ASP A 265 51.12 -29.21 3.30
N ASP A 266 50.70 -30.44 3.64
CA ASP A 266 51.31 -31.24 4.69
C ASP A 266 52.18 -32.35 4.03
N THR A 267 53.37 -31.96 3.64
CA THR A 267 54.44 -32.88 3.33
C THR A 267 55.18 -33.21 4.62
N THR A 268 54.85 -34.32 5.25
CA THR A 268 55.78 -34.96 6.21
C THR A 268 55.97 -36.39 5.86
N THR A 269 57.17 -36.64 5.33
CA THR A 269 57.87 -37.95 5.17
C THR A 269 57.96 -38.70 6.49
N GLY A 270 57.59 -39.97 6.50
CA GLY A 270 57.83 -40.91 7.62
C GLY A 270 57.83 -42.37 7.14
N GLN A 271 59.00 -42.86 6.83
CA GLN A 271 59.29 -44.28 6.58
C GLN A 271 59.04 -45.15 7.83
N GLY A 272 58.58 -46.41 7.62
CA GLY A 272 58.57 -47.44 8.68
C GLY A 272 57.72 -48.67 8.31
N ASN A 273 58.18 -49.50 7.49
CA ASN A 273 58.61 -50.90 7.63
C ASN A 273 57.60 -51.93 8.22
N VAL A 274 57.25 -52.89 7.33
CA VAL A 274 57.13 -54.36 7.47
C VAL A 274 56.22 -54.92 8.61
N THR A 275 55.23 -55.73 8.28
CA THR A 275 55.26 -57.21 8.36
C THR A 275 53.94 -57.81 7.81
N ARG A 276 54.18 -58.93 7.10
CA ARG A 276 53.14 -59.86 6.54
C ARG A 276 52.55 -60.74 7.64
N GLY A 277 51.34 -61.22 7.35
CA GLY A 277 50.78 -62.40 7.98
C GLY A 277 49.31 -62.60 7.69
N PRO A 278 48.76 -63.78 7.53
CA PRO A 278 47.94 -64.18 6.41
C PRO A 278 46.45 -64.28 6.81
N SER A 279 45.57 -64.36 5.77
CA SER A 279 44.23 -64.85 5.86
C SER A 279 44.12 -66.26 6.41
N PRO A 280 43.02 -66.72 6.99
CA PRO A 280 42.11 -67.56 6.22
C PRO A 280 40.62 -67.35 6.43
N GLU A 281 39.96 -67.65 5.35
CA GLU A 281 38.63 -68.28 5.13
C GLU A 281 37.79 -68.68 6.34
N SER A 282 36.57 -68.31 6.33
CA SER A 282 35.37 -69.18 6.21
C SER A 282 34.10 -68.27 6.14
#